data_cede53880c392411bf5f07d3270adf13
#
_entry.id   cede53880c392411bf5f07d3270adf13
#
_cell.length_a   1.000
_cell.length_b   1.000
_cell.length_c   1.000
_cell.angle_alpha   90.00
_cell.angle_beta   90.00
_cell.angle_gamma   90.00
#
_symmetry.space_group_name_H-M   'P 1'
#
loop_
_entity.id
_entity.type
_entity.pdbx_description
1 polymer ?
#
loop_
_entity_poly.entity_id
_entity_poly.type
_entity_poly.pdbx_seq_one_letter_code
_entity_poly.pdbx_strand_id
1 'polypeptide(L)'
;MLNLINFGNFKPKGKQKRKKQIILCHTAREVQEYLTSLNHRYNGQYDKIPNYIITRKGEILQLLPDNSYSNYTKNEQVNKNSIIICLENLGWLEKKPLTNYYINWKGSIYNEKAFEKKWRDFFFWQPYTPIQIEMCAELCKNLIESLNIKKRCVGHNTRFEGVSNYEGIVSKSNYDSSYTDLNPSFNFETFIKHLENEQFS
;
A
#
# COMPACT_ATOMS: atom_id res chain seq x y z
N MET A 1 2.93 8.01 -19.91
CA MET A 1 2.12 8.82 -18.94
C MET A 1 1.24 7.85 -18.17
N LEU A 2 1.30 7.85 -16.82
CA LEU A 2 0.45 6.98 -16.01
C LEU A 2 -1.02 7.34 -16.18
N ASN A 3 -1.85 6.32 -16.40
CA ASN A 3 -3.30 6.51 -16.46
C ASN A 3 -3.87 6.52 -15.03
N LEU A 4 -4.09 7.71 -14.48
CA LEU A 4 -4.66 7.90 -13.16
C LEU A 4 -6.17 8.04 -13.26
N ILE A 5 -6.89 7.19 -12.53
CA ILE A 5 -8.34 7.31 -12.39
C ILE A 5 -8.60 8.17 -11.15
N ASN A 6 -9.10 9.39 -11.35
CA ASN A 6 -9.47 10.26 -10.24
C ASN A 6 -10.76 9.74 -9.57
N PHE A 7 -10.64 9.25 -8.34
CA PHE A 7 -11.74 8.71 -7.55
C PHE A 7 -12.21 9.67 -6.44
N GLY A 8 -11.98 10.93 -6.62
CA GLY A 8 -11.85 11.96 -5.63
C GLY A 8 -13.09 12.60 -5.05
N ASN A 9 -13.82 11.93 -4.15
CA ASN A 9 -14.78 12.61 -3.25
C ASN A 9 -14.40 12.51 -1.77
N PHE A 10 -13.17 12.07 -1.46
CA PHE A 10 -12.71 11.96 -0.09
C PHE A 10 -12.14 13.28 0.41
N LYS A 11 -12.48 13.64 1.66
CA LYS A 11 -11.96 14.87 2.27
C LYS A 11 -10.63 14.58 2.96
N PRO A 12 -9.56 15.31 2.60
CA PRO A 12 -8.30 15.23 3.33
C PRO A 12 -8.45 15.88 4.72
N LYS A 13 -7.61 15.49 5.67
CA LYS A 13 -7.48 16.20 6.95
C LYS A 13 -6.87 17.59 6.77
N GLY A 14 -5.94 17.71 5.83
CA GLY A 14 -5.26 18.97 5.57
C GLY A 14 -4.34 18.89 4.35
N LYS A 15 -3.61 20.00 4.12
CA LYS A 15 -2.67 20.13 3.02
C LYS A 15 -1.23 20.24 3.54
N GLN A 16 -0.30 19.62 2.82
CA GLN A 16 1.14 19.72 3.04
C GLN A 16 1.88 19.51 1.73
N LYS A 17 2.48 20.58 1.21
CA LYS A 17 3.16 20.55 -0.10
C LYS A 17 4.43 19.69 -0.08
N ARG A 18 5.27 19.83 0.97
CA ARG A 18 6.52 19.09 1.06
C ARG A 18 6.27 17.69 1.56
N LYS A 19 6.57 16.71 0.72
CA LYS A 19 6.58 15.28 1.07
C LYS A 19 8.02 14.79 1.15
N LYS A 20 8.27 13.80 1.97
CA LYS A 20 9.60 13.21 2.17
C LYS A 20 9.58 11.70 2.02
N GLN A 21 8.39 11.11 2.12
CA GLN A 21 8.25 9.68 2.24
C GLN A 21 7.05 9.16 1.45
N ILE A 22 7.20 7.95 0.90
CA ILE A 22 6.11 7.14 0.35
C ILE A 22 5.94 5.93 1.25
N ILE A 23 4.73 5.70 1.77
CA ILE A 23 4.40 4.56 2.62
C ILE A 23 3.57 3.58 1.81
N LEU A 24 4.12 2.39 1.58
CA LEU A 24 3.42 1.29 0.93
C LEU A 24 2.65 0.47 1.97
N CYS A 25 1.41 0.13 1.64
CA CYS A 25 0.52 -0.68 2.46
C CYS A 25 -0.39 -1.53 1.59
N HIS A 26 -1.27 -2.32 2.20
CA HIS A 26 -2.32 -3.03 1.46
C HIS A 26 -3.73 -2.71 2.00
N THR A 27 -4.74 -2.99 1.20
CA THR A 27 -6.13 -2.70 1.55
C THR A 27 -6.71 -3.68 2.58
N ALA A 28 -6.11 -4.87 2.76
CA ALA A 28 -6.61 -6.02 3.51
C ALA A 28 -8.00 -6.51 3.05
N ARG A 29 -8.42 -6.15 1.85
CA ARG A 29 -9.69 -6.54 1.21
C ARG A 29 -9.66 -6.17 -0.27
N GLU A 30 -10.65 -6.61 -1.02
CA GLU A 30 -10.83 -6.20 -2.41
C GLU A 30 -11.11 -4.69 -2.52
N VAL A 31 -10.72 -4.09 -3.65
CA VAL A 31 -10.78 -2.64 -3.84
C VAL A 31 -12.18 -2.08 -3.68
N GLN A 32 -13.20 -2.71 -4.28
CA GLN A 32 -14.58 -2.24 -4.19
C GLN A 32 -15.10 -2.24 -2.76
N GLU A 33 -14.79 -3.29 -2.01
CA GLU A 33 -15.15 -3.39 -0.61
C GLU A 33 -14.39 -2.37 0.25
N TYR A 34 -13.12 -2.14 -0.08
CA TYR A 34 -12.31 -1.13 0.60
C TYR A 34 -12.90 0.28 0.42
N LEU A 35 -13.21 0.66 -0.83
CA LEU A 35 -13.81 1.97 -1.15
C LEU A 35 -15.17 2.15 -0.47
N THR A 36 -16.04 1.11 -0.51
CA THR A 36 -17.31 1.12 0.21
C THR A 36 -17.08 1.34 1.71
N SER A 37 -16.08 0.66 2.29
CA SER A 37 -15.78 0.80 3.71
C SER A 37 -15.25 2.20 4.10
N LEU A 38 -14.53 2.88 3.21
CA LEU A 38 -14.08 4.26 3.44
C LEU A 38 -15.28 5.23 3.55
N ASN A 39 -16.31 5.01 2.74
CA ASN A 39 -17.50 5.85 2.71
C ASN A 39 -18.45 5.63 3.90
N HIS A 40 -18.54 4.39 4.43
CA HIS A 40 -19.54 4.03 5.42
C HIS A 40 -19.01 3.93 6.85
N ARG A 41 -17.70 3.76 7.03
CA ARG A 41 -17.11 3.66 8.38
C ARG A 41 -17.31 4.96 9.15
N TYR A 42 -17.68 4.81 10.42
CA TYR A 42 -17.93 5.93 11.34
C TYR A 42 -18.89 6.97 10.73
N ASN A 43 -19.95 6.50 10.05
CA ASN A 43 -20.93 7.38 9.39
C ASN A 43 -20.28 8.37 8.39
N GLY A 44 -19.30 7.89 7.60
CA GLY A 44 -18.57 8.71 6.63
C GLY A 44 -17.46 9.59 7.22
N GLN A 45 -17.17 9.44 8.51
CA GLN A 45 -16.11 10.21 9.19
C GLN A 45 -14.76 9.45 9.25
N TYR A 46 -14.63 8.36 8.48
CA TYR A 46 -13.37 7.62 8.45
C TYR A 46 -12.28 8.45 7.76
N ASP A 47 -11.20 8.68 8.47
CA ASP A 47 -10.16 9.63 8.09
C ASP A 47 -8.80 8.99 7.72
N LYS A 48 -8.75 7.64 7.64
CA LYS A 48 -7.55 6.90 7.20
C LYS A 48 -7.62 6.59 5.71
N ILE A 49 -7.54 7.62 4.89
CA ILE A 49 -7.69 7.54 3.43
C ILE A 49 -6.29 7.55 2.79
N PRO A 50 -5.92 6.57 1.96
CA PRO A 50 -4.66 6.63 1.21
C PRO A 50 -4.74 7.67 0.10
N ASN A 51 -3.59 8.15 -0.38
CA ASN A 51 -3.56 9.01 -1.56
C ASN A 51 -3.88 8.19 -2.81
N TYR A 52 -3.37 6.94 -2.87
CA TYR A 52 -3.53 6.06 -4.02
C TYR A 52 -3.89 4.64 -3.62
N ILE A 53 -4.63 3.97 -4.51
CA ILE A 53 -4.82 2.52 -4.50
C ILE A 53 -4.35 1.97 -5.84
N ILE A 54 -3.62 0.85 -5.81
CA ILE A 54 -3.25 0.09 -7.00
C ILE A 54 -4.02 -1.21 -6.99
N THR A 55 -4.91 -1.40 -7.98
CA THR A 55 -5.73 -2.61 -8.09
C THR A 55 -4.89 -3.82 -8.50
N ARG A 56 -5.42 -5.04 -8.33
CA ARG A 56 -4.74 -6.26 -8.81
C ARG A 56 -4.48 -6.29 -10.31
N LYS A 57 -5.20 -5.45 -11.08
CA LYS A 57 -5.03 -5.28 -12.53
C LYS A 57 -4.02 -4.18 -12.89
N GLY A 58 -3.42 -3.51 -11.90
CA GLY A 58 -2.48 -2.42 -12.12
C GLY A 58 -3.11 -1.05 -12.34
N GLU A 59 -4.43 -0.92 -12.20
CA GLU A 59 -5.10 0.39 -12.29
C GLU A 59 -4.74 1.24 -11.07
N ILE A 60 -4.48 2.53 -11.27
CA ILE A 60 -4.12 3.46 -10.22
C ILE A 60 -5.27 4.40 -9.94
N LEU A 61 -5.86 4.28 -8.76
CA LEU A 61 -6.94 5.13 -8.28
C LEU A 61 -6.35 6.22 -7.37
N GLN A 62 -6.54 7.49 -7.73
CA GLN A 62 -6.17 8.61 -6.87
C GLN A 62 -7.38 9.03 -6.02
N LEU A 63 -7.25 8.93 -4.70
CA LEU A 63 -8.30 9.29 -3.74
C LEU A 63 -8.07 10.68 -3.14
N LEU A 64 -6.81 11.04 -2.92
CA LEU A 64 -6.43 12.34 -2.38
C LEU A 64 -5.32 12.98 -3.22
N PRO A 65 -5.34 14.30 -3.41
CA PRO A 65 -4.24 15.02 -4.06
C PRO A 65 -2.89 14.84 -3.32
N ASP A 66 -1.78 14.94 -4.05
CA ASP A 66 -0.43 14.76 -3.48
C ASP A 66 -0.07 15.77 -2.40
N ASN A 67 -0.60 16.98 -2.49
CA ASN A 67 -0.41 18.00 -1.48
C ASN A 67 -1.35 17.86 -0.26
N SER A 68 -2.03 16.74 -0.13
CA SER A 68 -2.97 16.46 0.95
C SER A 68 -2.48 15.31 1.84
N TYR A 69 -3.05 15.19 3.04
CA TYR A 69 -2.83 14.07 3.95
C TYR A 69 -4.10 13.71 4.72
N SER A 70 -4.15 12.49 5.22
CA SER A 70 -5.16 11.94 6.10
C SER A 70 -4.53 11.45 7.41
N ASN A 71 -5.33 10.99 8.37
CA ASN A 71 -4.85 10.39 9.62
C ASN A 71 -4.44 8.90 9.45
N TYR A 72 -3.71 8.57 8.40
CA TYR A 72 -3.42 7.17 8.04
C TYR A 72 -2.60 6.42 9.08
N THR A 73 -1.64 7.09 9.71
CA THR A 73 -0.84 6.57 10.82
C THR A 73 -1.21 7.27 12.14
N LYS A 74 -0.71 6.73 13.26
CA LYS A 74 -0.88 7.36 14.59
C LYS A 74 -0.01 8.62 14.78
N ASN A 75 0.91 8.90 13.85
CA ASN A 75 1.84 10.03 13.92
C ASN A 75 1.46 11.10 12.90
N GLU A 76 1.02 12.25 13.38
CA GLU A 76 0.57 13.34 12.52
C GLU A 76 1.68 13.89 11.61
N GLN A 77 2.92 13.99 12.11
CA GLN A 77 4.04 14.49 11.31
C GLN A 77 4.37 13.52 10.17
N VAL A 78 4.28 12.20 10.41
CA VAL A 78 4.43 11.18 9.36
C VAL A 78 3.31 11.35 8.33
N ASN A 79 2.06 11.50 8.76
CA ASN A 79 0.92 11.70 7.86
C ASN A 79 1.10 12.94 6.97
N LYS A 80 1.55 14.06 7.54
CA LYS A 80 1.83 15.29 6.79
C LYS A 80 2.91 15.10 5.72
N ASN A 81 3.98 14.41 6.07
CA ASN A 81 5.18 14.28 5.23
C ASN A 81 5.13 13.09 4.25
N SER A 82 4.07 12.30 4.25
CA SER A 82 4.01 11.07 3.45
C SER A 82 2.94 11.11 2.37
N ILE A 83 3.18 10.34 1.31
CA ILE A 83 2.17 9.85 0.36
C ILE A 83 1.89 8.41 0.74
N ILE A 84 0.62 8.05 0.82
CA ILE A 84 0.19 6.68 1.16
C ILE A 84 -0.29 5.98 -0.09
N ILE A 85 0.30 4.84 -0.41
CA ILE A 85 -0.09 3.97 -1.53
C ILE A 85 -0.51 2.62 -0.98
N CYS A 86 -1.78 2.25 -1.18
CA CYS A 86 -2.30 0.94 -0.84
C CYS A 86 -2.38 0.06 -2.08
N LEU A 87 -1.81 -1.15 -2.03
CA LEU A 87 -2.03 -2.17 -3.05
C LEU A 87 -3.24 -3.01 -2.64
N GLU A 88 -4.12 -3.29 -3.60
CA GLU A 88 -5.23 -4.21 -3.38
C GLU A 88 -4.69 -5.61 -3.05
N ASN A 89 -4.96 -6.09 -1.85
CA ASN A 89 -4.51 -7.39 -1.40
C ASN A 89 -5.28 -7.78 -0.13
N LEU A 90 -5.70 -9.03 -0.03
CA LEU A 90 -6.45 -9.55 1.11
C LEU A 90 -5.60 -9.70 2.38
N GLY A 91 -4.27 -9.62 2.25
CA GLY A 91 -3.34 -9.85 3.35
C GLY A 91 -3.15 -11.32 3.67
N TRP A 92 -3.24 -11.67 4.95
CA TRP A 92 -3.13 -13.06 5.40
C TRP A 92 -4.40 -13.86 5.12
N LEU A 93 -4.19 -15.15 4.93
CA LEU A 93 -5.23 -16.13 4.60
C LEU A 93 -5.15 -17.31 5.59
N GLU A 94 -6.29 -17.87 5.92
CA GLU A 94 -6.42 -19.09 6.70
C GLU A 94 -6.86 -20.24 5.79
N LYS A 95 -6.09 -21.34 5.74
CA LYS A 95 -6.47 -22.53 5.01
C LYS A 95 -7.55 -23.29 5.78
N LYS A 96 -8.67 -23.57 5.14
CA LYS A 96 -9.73 -24.37 5.76
C LYS A 96 -9.41 -25.87 5.66
N PRO A 97 -9.53 -26.61 6.77
CA PRO A 97 -9.30 -28.06 6.77
C PRO A 97 -10.19 -28.77 5.75
N LEU A 98 -9.63 -29.78 5.09
CA LEU A 98 -10.33 -30.64 4.11
C LEU A 98 -10.91 -29.90 2.89
N THR A 99 -10.41 -28.67 2.61
CA THR A 99 -10.83 -27.90 1.45
C THR A 99 -9.63 -27.42 0.63
N ASN A 100 -9.91 -26.96 -0.60
CA ASN A 100 -8.90 -26.36 -1.48
C ASN A 100 -8.93 -24.84 -1.48
N TYR A 101 -9.69 -24.22 -0.56
CA TYR A 101 -9.78 -22.77 -0.47
C TYR A 101 -9.23 -22.22 0.84
N TYR A 102 -9.02 -20.93 0.82
CA TYR A 102 -8.61 -20.13 1.98
C TYR A 102 -9.71 -19.12 2.30
N ILE A 103 -9.66 -18.55 3.49
CA ILE A 103 -10.49 -17.40 3.84
C ILE A 103 -9.59 -16.27 4.36
N ASN A 104 -10.02 -15.04 4.10
CA ASN A 104 -9.39 -13.87 4.71
C ASN A 104 -9.96 -13.59 6.11
N TRP A 105 -9.46 -12.56 6.78
CA TRP A 105 -9.90 -12.14 8.11
C TRP A 105 -11.41 -11.78 8.19
N LYS A 106 -12.08 -11.51 7.07
CA LYS A 106 -13.52 -11.23 6.99
C LYS A 106 -14.36 -12.48 6.69
N GLY A 107 -13.73 -13.60 6.40
CA GLY A 107 -14.41 -14.82 5.97
C GLY A 107 -14.67 -14.91 4.46
N SER A 108 -14.17 -13.95 3.65
CA SER A 108 -14.29 -14.04 2.19
C SER A 108 -13.41 -15.17 1.65
N ILE A 109 -13.97 -15.95 0.72
CA ILE A 109 -13.31 -17.12 0.13
C ILE A 109 -12.25 -16.67 -0.89
N TYR A 110 -11.09 -17.33 -0.84
CA TYR A 110 -10.00 -17.21 -1.81
C TYR A 110 -9.65 -18.59 -2.36
N ASN A 111 -9.87 -18.80 -3.66
CA ASN A 111 -9.75 -20.11 -4.33
C ASN A 111 -8.44 -20.26 -5.14
N GLU A 112 -7.63 -19.21 -5.22
CA GLU A 112 -6.36 -19.29 -5.95
C GLU A 112 -5.24 -19.82 -5.05
N LYS A 113 -4.07 -20.09 -5.66
CA LYS A 113 -2.89 -20.54 -4.93
C LYS A 113 -2.38 -19.43 -4.02
N ALA A 114 -2.37 -19.66 -2.71
CA ALA A 114 -1.78 -18.74 -1.75
C ALA A 114 -0.24 -18.86 -1.78
N PHE A 115 0.42 -17.75 -1.42
CA PHE A 115 1.86 -17.74 -1.13
C PHE A 115 2.07 -18.27 0.28
N GLU A 116 2.86 -19.33 0.41
CA GLU A 116 3.14 -19.99 1.68
C GLU A 116 4.48 -19.53 2.23
N LYS A 117 4.45 -18.82 3.36
CA LYS A 117 5.62 -18.41 4.11
C LYS A 117 5.21 -18.04 5.52
N LYS A 118 5.80 -18.68 6.53
CA LYS A 118 5.61 -18.26 7.92
C LYS A 118 6.19 -16.85 8.11
N TRP A 119 5.34 -15.93 8.46
CA TRP A 119 5.74 -14.58 8.84
C TRP A 119 4.77 -14.04 9.87
N ARG A 120 5.32 -13.61 11.02
CA ARG A 120 4.51 -13.30 12.21
C ARG A 120 3.66 -14.54 12.60
N ASP A 121 2.36 -14.38 12.83
CA ASP A 121 1.46 -15.46 13.26
C ASP A 121 0.76 -16.18 12.08
N PHE A 122 1.11 -15.85 10.82
CA PHE A 122 0.42 -16.32 9.63
C PHE A 122 1.33 -17.10 8.69
N PHE A 123 0.72 -18.01 7.92
CA PHE A 123 1.44 -18.91 6.99
C PHE A 123 1.07 -18.67 5.53
N PHE A 124 -0.15 -18.25 5.25
CA PHE A 124 -0.66 -18.11 3.89
C PHE A 124 -1.02 -16.66 3.61
N TRP A 125 -0.71 -16.21 2.38
CA TRP A 125 -0.85 -14.82 1.97
C TRP A 125 -1.41 -14.76 0.55
N GLN A 126 -2.26 -13.78 0.27
CA GLN A 126 -2.57 -13.48 -1.11
C GLN A 126 -1.32 -12.92 -1.80
N PRO A 127 -0.88 -13.52 -2.94
CA PRO A 127 0.26 -13.00 -3.68
C PRO A 127 -0.09 -11.66 -4.35
N TYR A 128 0.89 -10.75 -4.42
CA TYR A 128 0.81 -9.58 -5.29
C TYR A 128 1.00 -10.00 -6.74
N THR A 129 0.30 -9.35 -7.68
CA THR A 129 0.48 -9.61 -9.11
C THR A 129 1.73 -8.89 -9.63
N PRO A 130 2.40 -9.42 -10.68
CA PRO A 130 3.54 -8.73 -11.29
C PRO A 130 3.21 -7.31 -11.72
N ILE A 131 2.05 -7.10 -12.34
CA ILE A 131 1.61 -5.78 -12.80
C ILE A 131 1.37 -4.81 -11.63
N GLN A 132 0.93 -5.27 -10.44
CA GLN A 132 0.84 -4.40 -9.26
C GLN A 132 2.21 -3.90 -8.83
N ILE A 133 3.23 -4.76 -8.84
CA ILE A 133 4.59 -4.41 -8.43
C ILE A 133 5.19 -3.40 -9.42
N GLU A 134 5.03 -3.64 -10.72
CA GLU A 134 5.47 -2.76 -11.79
C GLU A 134 4.80 -1.38 -11.68
N MET A 135 3.46 -1.33 -11.63
CA MET A 135 2.72 -0.06 -11.54
C MET A 135 2.97 0.70 -10.24
N CYS A 136 3.26 -0.02 -9.15
CA CYS A 136 3.68 0.59 -7.90
C CYS A 136 5.05 1.28 -8.05
N ALA A 137 6.01 0.64 -8.71
CA ALA A 137 7.31 1.25 -8.98
C ALA A 137 7.19 2.47 -9.90
N GLU A 138 6.39 2.39 -10.97
CA GLU A 138 6.15 3.50 -11.88
C GLU A 138 5.47 4.70 -11.18
N LEU A 139 4.47 4.46 -10.35
CA LEU A 139 3.86 5.51 -9.54
C LEU A 139 4.88 6.13 -8.57
N CYS A 140 5.70 5.31 -7.91
CA CYS A 140 6.75 5.79 -7.01
C CYS A 140 7.78 6.66 -7.75
N LYS A 141 8.22 6.30 -8.96
CA LYS A 141 9.12 7.12 -9.78
C LYS A 141 8.53 8.51 -10.03
N ASN A 142 7.30 8.56 -10.52
CA ASN A 142 6.64 9.84 -10.81
C ASN A 142 6.51 10.73 -9.57
N LEU A 143 6.16 10.13 -8.41
CA LEU A 143 6.05 10.86 -7.15
C LEU A 143 7.42 11.33 -6.62
N ILE A 144 8.45 10.53 -6.77
CA ILE A 144 9.83 10.87 -6.40
C ILE A 144 10.29 12.11 -7.18
N GLU A 145 10.07 12.11 -8.50
CA GLU A 145 10.44 13.22 -9.38
C GLU A 145 9.62 14.47 -9.11
N SER A 146 8.29 14.35 -9.11
CA SER A 146 7.38 15.50 -8.97
C SER A 146 7.43 16.16 -7.59
N LEU A 147 7.70 15.40 -6.52
CA LEU A 147 7.71 15.87 -5.15
C LEU A 147 9.13 16.02 -4.56
N ASN A 148 10.16 15.75 -5.36
CA ASN A 148 11.56 15.76 -4.92
C ASN A 148 11.81 14.89 -3.67
N ILE A 149 11.26 13.67 -3.66
CA ILE A 149 11.49 12.66 -2.63
C ILE A 149 12.79 11.93 -2.97
N LYS A 150 13.58 11.51 -1.97
CA LYS A 150 14.81 10.75 -2.23
C LYS A 150 14.52 9.39 -2.88
N LYS A 151 15.19 9.09 -3.99
CA LYS A 151 15.08 7.80 -4.71
C LYS A 151 15.82 6.71 -3.95
N ARG A 152 15.23 6.24 -2.86
CA ARG A 152 15.72 5.12 -2.06
C ARG A 152 14.57 4.36 -1.42
N CYS A 153 14.75 3.06 -1.22
CA CYS A 153 13.77 2.16 -0.63
C CYS A 153 14.40 1.37 0.51
N VAL A 154 13.66 1.14 1.60
CA VAL A 154 14.11 0.27 2.69
C VAL A 154 14.27 -1.17 2.22
N GLY A 155 13.43 -1.63 1.27
CA GLY A 155 13.58 -2.93 0.63
C GLY A 155 13.16 -4.14 1.47
N HIS A 156 12.49 -3.91 2.60
CA HIS A 156 11.94 -4.98 3.44
C HIS A 156 10.75 -4.49 4.26
N ASN A 157 9.99 -5.44 4.82
CA ASN A 157 8.81 -5.19 5.64
C ASN A 157 9.03 -5.42 7.16
N THR A 158 10.26 -5.36 7.62
CA THR A 158 10.61 -5.48 9.04
C THR A 158 10.66 -4.10 9.69
N ARG A 159 10.14 -3.99 10.92
CA ARG A 159 10.25 -2.76 11.72
C ARG A 159 11.71 -2.36 11.92
N PHE A 160 11.99 -1.06 11.84
CA PHE A 160 13.28 -0.50 12.25
C PHE A 160 13.10 0.86 12.96
N GLU A 161 14.07 1.20 13.79
CA GLU A 161 14.06 2.47 14.49
C GLU A 161 14.45 3.63 13.56
N GLY A 162 13.87 4.82 13.81
CA GLY A 162 14.13 5.99 12.97
C GLY A 162 13.37 6.06 11.66
N VAL A 163 12.46 5.11 11.37
CA VAL A 163 11.65 5.09 10.13
C VAL A 163 10.89 6.40 9.89
N SER A 164 10.46 7.10 10.94
CA SER A 164 9.75 8.38 10.82
C SER A 164 10.60 9.51 10.22
N ASN A 165 11.93 9.39 10.28
CA ASN A 165 12.89 10.33 9.72
C ASN A 165 13.47 9.85 8.38
N TYR A 166 13.11 8.65 7.94
CA TYR A 166 13.58 8.12 6.66
C TYR A 166 12.95 8.90 5.51
N GLU A 167 13.77 9.35 4.57
CA GLU A 167 13.30 10.00 3.34
C GLU A 167 13.38 8.98 2.19
N GLY A 168 12.26 8.69 1.52
CA GLY A 168 12.17 7.68 0.48
C GLY A 168 10.99 6.74 0.67
N ILE A 169 11.09 5.50 0.18
CA ILE A 169 10.02 4.50 0.19
C ILE A 169 10.18 3.56 1.39
N VAL A 170 9.10 3.37 2.13
CA VAL A 170 9.00 2.45 3.27
C VAL A 170 7.71 1.62 3.17
N SER A 171 7.64 0.49 3.86
CA SER A 171 6.38 -0.21 4.10
C SER A 171 5.77 0.19 5.44
N LYS A 172 4.47 0.03 5.60
CA LYS A 172 3.80 0.32 6.87
C LYS A 172 4.31 -0.55 8.01
N SER A 173 4.72 -1.80 7.73
CA SER A 173 5.34 -2.68 8.72
C SER A 173 6.71 -2.21 9.23
N ASN A 174 7.35 -1.27 8.54
CA ASN A 174 8.59 -0.67 9.05
C ASN A 174 8.33 0.20 10.30
N TYR A 175 7.10 0.69 10.50
CA TYR A 175 6.72 1.47 11.68
C TYR A 175 6.38 0.62 12.89
N ASP A 176 5.64 -0.48 12.68
CA ASP A 176 5.12 -1.29 13.77
C ASP A 176 5.05 -2.76 13.37
N SER A 177 5.58 -3.62 14.24
CA SER A 177 5.58 -5.07 14.04
C SER A 177 4.19 -5.72 14.08
N SER A 178 3.16 -5.02 14.54
CA SER A 178 1.77 -5.50 14.48
C SER A 178 1.16 -5.43 13.09
N TYR A 179 1.69 -4.59 12.20
CA TYR A 179 1.21 -4.50 10.82
C TYR A 179 1.73 -5.65 9.96
N THR A 180 0.90 -6.08 9.01
CA THR A 180 1.22 -7.12 8.03
C THR A 180 1.40 -6.57 6.60
N ASP A 181 1.59 -5.26 6.48
CA ASP A 181 1.85 -4.56 5.22
C ASP A 181 3.37 -4.31 5.01
N LEU A 182 3.97 -4.57 3.91
CA LEU A 182 3.50 -5.43 2.85
C LEU A 182 3.72 -6.89 3.25
N ASN A 183 2.82 -7.79 2.84
CA ASN A 183 3.00 -9.20 3.18
C ASN A 183 4.22 -9.82 2.47
N PRO A 184 4.72 -10.99 2.91
CA PRO A 184 5.99 -11.56 2.40
C PRO A 184 5.96 -12.02 0.93
N SER A 185 4.82 -11.94 0.25
CA SER A 185 4.75 -12.20 -1.20
C SER A 185 5.14 -10.98 -2.05
N PHE A 186 5.31 -9.79 -1.44
CA PHE A 186 5.79 -8.62 -2.17
C PHE A 186 7.27 -8.76 -2.48
N ASN A 187 7.59 -8.82 -3.77
CA ASN A 187 8.97 -8.96 -4.22
C ASN A 187 9.65 -7.58 -4.27
N PHE A 188 10.36 -7.23 -3.19
CA PHE A 188 11.11 -5.98 -3.10
C PHE A 188 12.26 -5.90 -4.12
N GLU A 189 12.89 -7.03 -4.47
CA GLU A 189 13.97 -7.04 -5.46
C GLU A 189 13.44 -6.63 -6.84
N THR A 190 12.34 -7.24 -7.27
CA THR A 190 11.67 -6.88 -8.52
C THR A 190 11.19 -5.42 -8.50
N PHE A 191 10.58 -4.98 -7.38
CA PHE A 191 10.15 -3.60 -7.22
C PHE A 191 11.30 -2.60 -7.36
N ILE A 192 12.45 -2.86 -6.71
CA ILE A 192 13.63 -1.99 -6.77
C ILE A 192 14.21 -2.00 -8.19
N LYS A 193 14.28 -3.14 -8.86
CA LYS A 193 14.69 -3.20 -10.27
C LYS A 193 13.81 -2.32 -11.17
N HIS A 194 12.48 -2.38 -11.01
CA HIS A 194 11.57 -1.50 -11.73
C HIS A 194 11.77 -0.03 -11.36
N LEU A 195 12.03 0.27 -10.09
CA LEU A 195 12.26 1.64 -9.62
C LEU A 195 13.55 2.24 -10.20
N GLU A 196 14.60 1.42 -10.40
CA GLU A 196 15.91 1.84 -10.90
C GLU A 196 15.97 1.92 -12.42
N ASN A 197 15.21 1.09 -13.13
CA ASN A 197 15.19 1.09 -14.58
C ASN A 197 14.74 2.45 -15.11
N GLU A 198 15.62 3.16 -15.79
CA GLU A 198 15.25 4.33 -16.57
C GLU A 198 14.39 3.85 -17.75
N GLN A 199 13.22 4.43 -17.92
CA GLN A 199 12.49 4.26 -19.17
C GLN A 199 13.34 4.94 -20.24
N PHE A 200 13.91 4.16 -21.17
CA PHE A 200 14.41 4.71 -22.41
C PHE A 200 13.21 5.29 -23.16
N SER A 201 13.05 6.60 -23.04
CA SER A 201 12.09 7.40 -23.81
C SER A 201 12.55 7.57 -25.26
#